data_4f76b4ced566d4455b803dfaa76dca72
#
_entry.id   4f76b4ced566d4455b803dfaa76dca72
#
_cell.length_a   1.000
_cell.length_b   1.000
_cell.length_c   1.000
_cell.angle_alpha   90.00
_cell.angle_beta   90.00
_cell.angle_gamma   90.00
#
_symmetry.space_group_name_H-M   'P 1'
#
loop_
_entity.id
_entity.type
_entity.pdbx_description
1 polymer ?
#
loop_
_entity_poly.entity_id
_entity_poly.type
_entity_poly.pdbx_seq_one_letter_code
_entity_poly.pdbx_strand_id
1 'polypeptide(L)'
;MNPLNLPSELPIARYRLHFTLTHDLQLPPYAASTLRGVFGHALLAAACTCDTPRPPHLPDCPYAQIFEPAPCADLPSSIRQSPPPPYLIETPLVAPTHFPAGAGYAFDLVLFGRTRHSLPLIAAVFAQAFAKGLGANNAGKGELSGIAVQQADGSFLTISERGSPIALHDNHIRLPERYPTQAHIQLLTPLRIQQKGRILRETELTQAVFLRQLLRRYLTLAHLHWGNNANAAELSAQIGGQGVPPRLSWHEHRRFSNRQKQITPLSGAIGTWQLTDLSPAFSQMLYIGQWLHLGKETVFGNGQYRIIQTA
;
A
#
# COMPACT_ATOMS: atom_id res chain seq x y z
N MET A 1 -19.45 -18.58 2.59
CA MET A 1 -19.58 -17.92 3.91
C MET A 1 -18.79 -16.62 3.94
N ASN A 2 -19.32 -15.55 4.53
CA ASN A 2 -18.62 -14.28 4.73
C ASN A 2 -18.27 -14.11 6.23
N PRO A 3 -17.20 -14.75 6.71
CA PRO A 3 -16.89 -14.84 8.15
C PRO A 3 -16.53 -13.48 8.80
N LEU A 4 -16.20 -12.47 7.99
CA LEU A 4 -15.91 -11.12 8.47
C LEU A 4 -17.08 -10.16 8.27
N ASN A 5 -18.23 -10.62 7.75
CA ASN A 5 -19.37 -9.77 7.38
C ASN A 5 -18.95 -8.58 6.50
N LEU A 6 -18.06 -8.85 5.54
CA LEU A 6 -17.59 -7.84 4.60
C LEU A 6 -18.74 -7.32 3.73
N PRO A 7 -18.69 -6.06 3.32
CA PRO A 7 -19.60 -5.56 2.30
C PRO A 7 -19.44 -6.37 1.01
N SER A 8 -20.51 -6.47 0.23
CA SER A 8 -20.48 -7.14 -1.10
C SER A 8 -19.40 -6.56 -2.01
N GLU A 9 -19.12 -5.28 -1.83
CA GLU A 9 -18.15 -4.51 -2.56
C GLU A 9 -17.13 -3.90 -1.60
N LEU A 10 -15.91 -4.45 -1.59
CA LEU A 10 -14.82 -3.86 -0.82
C LEU A 10 -14.29 -2.61 -1.52
N PRO A 11 -14.31 -1.44 -0.86
CA PRO A 11 -13.85 -0.21 -1.47
C PRO A 11 -12.32 -0.13 -1.52
N ILE A 12 -11.69 -1.08 -2.21
CA ILE A 12 -10.25 -1.19 -2.42
C ILE A 12 -10.01 -1.41 -3.90
N ALA A 13 -9.11 -0.64 -4.50
CA ALA A 13 -8.72 -0.82 -5.90
C ALA A 13 -7.22 -0.64 -6.07
N ARG A 14 -6.61 -1.43 -6.96
CA ARG A 14 -5.23 -1.27 -7.41
C ARG A 14 -5.23 -0.73 -8.82
N TYR A 15 -4.56 0.40 -9.01
CA TYR A 15 -4.40 1.07 -10.28
C TYR A 15 -2.94 1.04 -10.71
N ARG A 16 -2.68 0.91 -12.01
CA ARG A 16 -1.35 1.07 -12.61
C ARG A 16 -1.32 2.35 -13.40
N LEU A 17 -0.39 3.23 -13.04
CA LEU A 17 -0.12 4.47 -13.75
C LEU A 17 1.06 4.24 -14.67
N HIS A 18 0.84 4.50 -15.97
CA HIS A 18 1.84 4.36 -17.04
C HIS A 18 2.33 5.73 -17.47
N PHE A 19 3.64 5.86 -17.63
CA PHE A 19 4.29 7.07 -18.10
C PHE A 19 5.18 6.75 -19.31
N THR A 20 5.22 7.65 -20.29
CA THR A 20 6.24 7.68 -21.34
C THR A 20 7.25 8.74 -20.96
N LEU A 21 8.51 8.35 -20.82
CA LEU A 21 9.57 9.27 -20.39
C LEU A 21 9.99 10.18 -21.53
N THR A 22 10.10 11.47 -21.23
CA THR A 22 10.62 12.49 -22.20
C THR A 22 12.10 12.80 -21.94
N HIS A 23 12.60 12.48 -20.76
CA HIS A 23 14.01 12.62 -20.35
C HIS A 23 14.42 11.39 -19.57
N ASP A 24 15.73 11.10 -19.55
CA ASP A 24 16.29 10.01 -18.77
C ASP A 24 15.90 10.12 -17.31
N LEU A 25 15.36 9.03 -16.77
CA LEU A 25 14.93 8.95 -15.38
C LEU A 25 15.87 8.08 -14.56
N GLN A 26 16.43 8.63 -13.51
CA GLN A 26 17.24 7.89 -12.54
C GLN A 26 16.54 7.83 -11.20
N LEU A 27 16.27 6.61 -10.74
CA LEU A 27 15.59 6.30 -9.48
C LEU A 27 16.43 5.35 -8.62
N PRO A 28 16.24 5.35 -7.30
CA PRO A 28 16.78 4.28 -6.47
C PRO A 28 16.13 2.93 -6.83
N PRO A 29 16.79 1.80 -6.54
CA PRO A 29 16.25 0.47 -6.84
C PRO A 29 14.82 0.24 -6.30
N TYR A 30 14.49 0.86 -5.16
CA TYR A 30 13.14 0.85 -4.58
C TYR A 30 12.57 2.27 -4.56
N ALA A 31 11.82 2.60 -5.60
CA ALA A 31 11.43 3.97 -5.91
C ALA A 31 10.22 4.50 -5.13
N ALA A 32 9.48 3.64 -4.42
CA ALA A 32 8.20 4.02 -3.80
C ALA A 32 8.31 5.22 -2.84
N SER A 33 9.43 5.34 -2.12
CA SER A 33 9.63 6.50 -1.23
C SER A 33 9.88 7.81 -1.99
N THR A 34 10.55 7.75 -3.14
CA THR A 34 10.76 8.90 -4.05
C THR A 34 9.42 9.32 -4.64
N LEU A 35 8.65 8.36 -5.17
CA LEU A 35 7.31 8.62 -5.71
C LEU A 35 6.38 9.25 -4.66
N ARG A 36 6.39 8.73 -3.41
CA ARG A 36 5.60 9.33 -2.34
C ARG A 36 6.06 10.76 -2.02
N GLY A 37 7.35 11.02 -2.04
CA GLY A 37 7.90 12.36 -1.79
C GLY A 37 7.40 13.38 -2.81
N VAL A 38 7.53 13.06 -4.11
CA VAL A 38 7.06 13.96 -5.17
C VAL A 38 5.54 14.09 -5.17
N PHE A 39 4.82 13.00 -4.89
CA PHE A 39 3.37 13.01 -4.74
C PHE A 39 2.92 13.97 -3.63
N GLY A 40 3.52 13.88 -2.44
CA GLY A 40 3.15 14.73 -1.32
C GLY A 40 3.38 16.22 -1.60
N HIS A 41 4.51 16.57 -2.20
CA HIS A 41 4.80 17.96 -2.60
C HIS A 41 3.83 18.47 -3.67
N ALA A 42 3.57 17.67 -4.70
CA ALA A 42 2.70 18.08 -5.79
C ALA A 42 1.23 18.16 -5.32
N LEU A 43 0.78 17.21 -4.47
CA LEU A 43 -0.58 17.22 -3.92
C LEU A 43 -0.80 18.42 -2.98
N LEU A 44 0.19 18.75 -2.13
CA LEU A 44 0.11 19.92 -1.28
C LEU A 44 -0.08 21.19 -2.09
N ALA A 45 0.71 21.36 -3.15
CA ALA A 45 0.64 22.52 -4.02
C ALA A 45 -0.66 22.60 -4.84
N ALA A 46 -1.23 21.44 -5.23
CA ALA A 46 -2.39 21.39 -6.11
C ALA A 46 -3.74 21.38 -5.37
N ALA A 47 -3.78 20.87 -4.12
CA ALA A 47 -5.03 20.50 -3.48
C ALA A 47 -5.15 20.95 -2.02
N CYS A 48 -4.15 21.63 -1.44
CA CYS A 48 -4.28 22.18 -0.10
C CYS A 48 -5.16 23.43 -0.16
N THR A 49 -6.23 23.43 0.67
CA THR A 49 -7.19 24.55 0.78
C THR A 49 -7.02 25.37 2.08
N CYS A 50 -5.96 25.10 2.83
CA CYS A 50 -5.68 25.80 4.09
C CYS A 50 -4.98 27.15 3.83
N ASP A 51 -5.20 28.14 4.69
CA ASP A 51 -4.54 29.43 4.60
C ASP A 51 -3.01 29.34 4.65
N THR A 52 -2.51 28.35 5.36
CA THR A 52 -1.08 28.00 5.35
C THR A 52 -0.91 26.53 4.98
N PRO A 53 0.05 26.18 4.09
CA PRO A 53 0.31 24.80 3.71
C PRO A 53 1.12 24.04 4.78
N ARG A 54 0.78 24.22 6.05
CA ARG A 54 1.44 23.59 7.21
C ARG A 54 0.40 22.99 8.14
N PRO A 55 0.73 21.88 8.84
CA PRO A 55 -0.16 21.33 9.86
C PRO A 55 -0.43 22.32 11.01
N PRO A 56 -1.61 22.25 11.64
CA PRO A 56 -2.70 21.33 11.31
C PRO A 56 -3.47 21.79 10.06
N HIS A 57 -3.80 20.84 9.20
CA HIS A 57 -4.67 21.09 8.04
C HIS A 57 -6.15 21.02 8.46
N LEU A 58 -7.02 21.66 7.68
CA LEU A 58 -8.47 21.58 7.85
C LEU A 58 -8.94 20.13 7.57
N PRO A 59 -9.96 19.63 8.29
CA PRO A 59 -10.45 18.24 8.11
C PRO A 59 -10.98 17.94 6.71
N ASP A 60 -11.49 18.94 6.00
CA ASP A 60 -12.02 18.85 4.64
C ASP A 60 -10.97 19.15 3.55
N CYS A 61 -9.74 19.48 3.94
CA CYS A 61 -8.64 19.72 3.02
C CYS A 61 -8.32 18.43 2.24
N PRO A 62 -8.39 18.44 0.90
CA PRO A 62 -8.12 17.23 0.09
C PRO A 62 -6.69 16.68 0.28
N TYR A 63 -5.71 17.57 0.51
CA TYR A 63 -4.36 17.11 0.85
C TYR A 63 -4.35 16.31 2.15
N ALA A 64 -5.00 16.83 3.21
CA ALA A 64 -5.05 16.15 4.49
C ALA A 64 -5.78 14.81 4.39
N GLN A 65 -6.94 14.78 3.73
CA GLN A 65 -7.72 13.56 3.56
C GLN A 65 -6.96 12.44 2.86
N ILE A 66 -6.06 12.79 1.93
CA ILE A 66 -5.30 11.80 1.15
C ILE A 66 -3.93 11.53 1.79
N PHE A 67 -3.17 12.56 2.17
CA PHE A 67 -1.75 12.41 2.47
C PHE A 67 -1.38 12.45 3.96
N GLU A 68 -2.03 13.31 4.74
CA GLU A 68 -1.83 13.47 6.20
C GLU A 68 -3.19 13.45 6.92
N PRO A 69 -3.86 12.29 7.02
CA PRO A 69 -5.19 12.19 7.64
C PRO A 69 -5.21 12.77 9.06
N ALA A 70 -6.28 13.49 9.37
CA ALA A 70 -6.49 14.07 10.69
C ALA A 70 -6.50 13.00 11.79
N PRO A 71 -6.12 13.34 13.04
CA PRO A 71 -6.24 12.44 14.18
C PRO A 71 -7.64 11.87 14.31
N CYS A 72 -7.74 10.57 14.64
CA CYS A 72 -9.00 9.86 14.81
C CYS A 72 -9.07 9.28 16.22
N ALA A 73 -9.99 9.79 17.05
CA ALA A 73 -10.11 9.45 18.47
C ALA A 73 -10.42 7.98 18.72
N ASP A 74 -11.15 7.33 17.81
CA ASP A 74 -11.60 5.95 17.93
C ASP A 74 -10.52 4.91 17.61
N LEU A 75 -9.37 5.38 17.10
CA LEU A 75 -8.23 4.49 16.83
C LEU A 75 -7.38 4.25 18.09
N PRO A 76 -6.65 3.11 18.14
CA PRO A 76 -5.69 2.82 19.19
C PRO A 76 -4.67 3.96 19.35
N SER A 77 -4.24 4.25 20.59
CA SER A 77 -3.35 5.35 20.93
C SER A 77 -2.08 5.43 20.07
N SER A 78 -1.56 4.28 19.64
CA SER A 78 -0.34 4.15 18.82
C SER A 78 -0.47 4.69 17.39
N ILE A 79 -1.70 4.90 16.87
CA ILE A 79 -1.98 5.37 15.52
C ILE A 79 -3.03 6.48 15.49
N ARG A 80 -3.60 6.85 16.64
CA ARG A 80 -4.65 7.87 16.77
C ARG A 80 -4.24 9.23 16.23
N GLN A 81 -3.01 9.65 16.52
CA GLN A 81 -2.49 10.96 16.11
C GLN A 81 -2.03 10.99 14.64
N SER A 82 -1.77 9.83 14.05
CA SER A 82 -1.33 9.69 12.66
C SER A 82 -1.95 8.44 12.06
N PRO A 83 -3.23 8.51 11.69
CA PRO A 83 -3.89 7.41 10.99
C PRO A 83 -3.16 7.05 9.69
N PRO A 84 -3.21 5.79 9.25
CA PRO A 84 -2.61 5.40 7.98
C PRO A 84 -3.29 6.14 6.83
N PRO A 85 -2.51 6.71 5.88
CA PRO A 85 -3.08 7.30 4.68
C PRO A 85 -3.87 6.27 3.87
N PRO A 86 -4.91 6.70 3.13
CA PRO A 86 -5.80 5.81 2.39
C PRO A 86 -5.22 5.37 1.04
N TYR A 87 -3.91 5.23 0.93
CA TYR A 87 -3.23 4.76 -0.26
C TYR A 87 -1.93 4.02 0.06
N LEU A 88 -1.47 3.21 -0.90
CA LEU A 88 -0.14 2.60 -0.95
C LEU A 88 0.46 2.85 -2.31
N ILE A 89 1.79 3.03 -2.38
CA ILE A 89 2.55 3.07 -3.63
C ILE A 89 3.35 1.77 -3.71
N GLU A 90 3.15 1.02 -4.78
CA GLU A 90 3.82 -0.26 -5.01
C GLU A 90 4.79 -0.13 -6.18
N THR A 91 6.03 -0.51 -5.94
CA THR A 91 7.08 -0.65 -6.95
C THR A 91 7.78 -1.98 -6.74
N PRO A 92 8.38 -2.59 -7.76
CA PRO A 92 9.22 -3.76 -7.55
C PRO A 92 10.31 -3.48 -6.51
N LEU A 93 10.63 -4.47 -5.66
CA LEU A 93 11.69 -4.34 -4.65
C LEU A 93 13.05 -4.12 -5.29
N VAL A 94 13.26 -4.80 -6.43
CA VAL A 94 14.46 -4.64 -7.26
C VAL A 94 13.99 -4.24 -8.65
N ALA A 95 14.43 -3.08 -9.10
CA ALA A 95 14.09 -2.53 -10.39
C ALA A 95 15.34 -1.90 -11.03
N PRO A 96 15.35 -1.69 -12.35
CA PRO A 96 16.35 -0.84 -12.99
C PRO A 96 16.38 0.53 -12.30
N THR A 97 17.56 1.11 -12.21
CA THR A 97 17.76 2.44 -11.62
C THR A 97 17.81 3.55 -12.67
N HIS A 98 17.96 3.17 -13.94
CA HIS A 98 18.03 4.08 -15.08
C HIS A 98 17.01 3.64 -16.15
N PHE A 99 16.28 4.61 -16.65
CA PHE A 99 15.29 4.46 -17.71
C PHE A 99 15.56 5.56 -18.74
N PRO A 100 15.86 5.22 -20.01
CA PRO A 100 16.15 6.23 -21.04
C PRO A 100 14.90 6.99 -21.47
N ALA A 101 15.11 8.15 -22.06
CA ALA A 101 14.04 8.89 -22.75
C ALA A 101 13.36 8.00 -23.81
N GLY A 102 12.06 8.11 -23.95
CA GLY A 102 11.23 7.23 -24.78
C GLY A 102 10.78 5.93 -24.11
N ALA A 103 11.41 5.51 -23.01
CA ALA A 103 11.02 4.30 -22.29
C ALA A 103 9.69 4.48 -21.56
N GLY A 104 8.99 3.36 -21.34
CA GLY A 104 7.85 3.28 -20.44
C GLY A 104 8.32 3.16 -18.98
N TYR A 105 7.62 3.83 -18.07
CA TYR A 105 7.74 3.63 -16.63
C TYR A 105 6.36 3.43 -16.02
N ALA A 106 6.22 2.50 -15.10
CA ALA A 106 4.94 2.26 -14.44
C ALA A 106 5.14 1.90 -12.95
N PHE A 107 4.14 2.23 -12.15
CA PHE A 107 4.03 1.80 -10.77
C PHE A 107 2.56 1.60 -10.40
N ASP A 108 2.31 0.84 -9.33
CA ASP A 108 0.96 0.58 -8.89
C ASP A 108 0.60 1.45 -7.68
N LEU A 109 -0.68 1.79 -7.59
CA LEU A 109 -1.28 2.59 -6.53
C LEU A 109 -2.51 1.86 -6.01
N VAL A 110 -2.51 1.49 -4.72
CA VAL A 110 -3.71 0.96 -4.07
C VAL A 110 -4.42 2.10 -3.36
N LEU A 111 -5.71 2.25 -3.57
CA LEU A 111 -6.57 3.25 -2.94
C LEU A 111 -7.65 2.59 -2.09
N PHE A 112 -7.94 3.19 -0.92
CA PHE A 112 -8.93 2.72 0.04
C PHE A 112 -10.11 3.68 0.18
N GLY A 113 -11.29 3.13 0.39
CA GLY A 113 -12.50 3.88 0.72
C GLY A 113 -12.85 4.94 -0.32
N ARG A 114 -13.24 6.10 0.16
CA ARG A 114 -13.63 7.25 -0.67
C ARG A 114 -12.49 7.81 -1.51
N THR A 115 -11.22 7.58 -1.12
CA THR A 115 -10.05 8.08 -1.87
C THR A 115 -9.97 7.49 -3.28
N ARG A 116 -10.65 6.37 -3.58
CA ARG A 116 -10.79 5.85 -4.95
C ARG A 116 -11.43 6.88 -5.89
N HIS A 117 -12.35 7.70 -5.40
CA HIS A 117 -12.98 8.77 -6.18
C HIS A 117 -12.03 9.96 -6.46
N SER A 118 -10.92 10.03 -5.72
CA SER A 118 -9.87 11.02 -5.95
C SER A 118 -8.84 10.57 -7.00
N LEU A 119 -9.03 9.41 -7.66
CA LEU A 119 -8.12 8.94 -8.71
C LEU A 119 -7.82 10.00 -9.78
N PRO A 120 -8.79 10.78 -10.31
CA PRO A 120 -8.49 11.83 -11.28
C PRO A 120 -7.53 12.90 -10.73
N LEU A 121 -7.73 13.36 -9.51
CA LEU A 121 -6.84 14.32 -8.85
C LEU A 121 -5.44 13.72 -8.65
N ILE A 122 -5.36 12.50 -8.14
CA ILE A 122 -4.09 11.81 -7.88
C ILE A 122 -3.30 11.59 -9.16
N ALA A 123 -3.98 11.18 -10.24
CA ALA A 123 -3.38 11.01 -11.56
C ALA A 123 -2.83 12.34 -12.12
N ALA A 124 -3.61 13.42 -12.02
CA ALA A 124 -3.19 14.76 -12.44
C ALA A 124 -1.97 15.26 -11.64
N VAL A 125 -1.95 15.00 -10.33
CA VAL A 125 -0.83 15.35 -9.45
C VAL A 125 0.45 14.60 -9.84
N PHE A 126 0.36 13.30 -10.11
CA PHE A 126 1.50 12.52 -10.60
C PHE A 126 1.94 12.98 -12.00
N ALA A 127 1.01 13.26 -12.92
CA ALA A 127 1.33 13.81 -14.24
C ALA A 127 2.10 15.13 -14.12
N GLN A 128 1.66 16.03 -13.24
CA GLN A 128 2.36 17.28 -12.96
C GLN A 128 3.75 17.06 -12.35
N ALA A 129 3.88 16.10 -11.43
CA ALA A 129 5.16 15.77 -10.81
C ALA A 129 6.17 15.24 -11.84
N PHE A 130 5.74 14.35 -12.74
CA PHE A 130 6.59 13.83 -13.81
C PHE A 130 6.92 14.92 -14.85
N ALA A 131 6.02 15.81 -15.18
CA ALA A 131 6.28 16.93 -16.08
C ALA A 131 7.31 17.92 -15.50
N LYS A 132 7.25 18.20 -14.19
CA LYS A 132 8.22 19.05 -13.49
C LYS A 132 9.59 18.39 -13.33
N GLY A 133 9.62 17.08 -13.21
CA GLY A 133 10.81 16.27 -13.03
C GLY A 133 10.94 15.65 -11.65
N LEU A 134 11.51 14.46 -11.62
CA LEU A 134 11.76 13.66 -10.41
C LEU A 134 13.08 12.88 -10.52
N GLY A 135 13.45 12.20 -9.44
CA GLY A 135 14.71 11.45 -9.36
C GLY A 135 15.91 12.34 -9.10
N ALA A 136 17.08 11.90 -9.54
CA ALA A 136 18.31 12.63 -9.35
C ALA A 136 18.25 14.01 -10.02
N ASN A 137 18.45 15.08 -9.23
CA ASN A 137 18.43 16.47 -9.68
C ASN A 137 17.14 16.91 -10.40
N ASN A 138 16.02 16.19 -10.17
CA ASN A 138 14.74 16.38 -10.88
C ASN A 138 14.88 16.32 -12.43
N ALA A 139 15.85 15.56 -12.91
CA ALA A 139 16.15 15.48 -14.35
C ALA A 139 15.15 14.60 -15.11
N GLY A 140 14.63 13.55 -14.46
CA GLY A 140 13.70 12.62 -15.09
C GLY A 140 12.32 13.25 -15.31
N LYS A 141 11.86 13.29 -16.57
CA LYS A 141 10.54 13.80 -16.94
C LYS A 141 9.78 12.79 -17.77
N GLY A 142 8.45 12.90 -17.72
CA GLY A 142 7.57 12.03 -18.50
C GLY A 142 6.15 12.55 -18.53
N GLU A 143 5.35 11.93 -19.38
CA GLU A 143 3.93 12.21 -19.58
C GLU A 143 3.11 10.98 -19.16
N LEU A 144 2.00 11.20 -18.48
CA LEU A 144 1.05 10.14 -18.16
C LEU A 144 0.44 9.60 -19.46
N SER A 145 0.78 8.36 -19.79
CA SER A 145 0.35 7.71 -21.02
C SER A 145 -0.86 6.80 -20.85
N GLY A 146 -1.17 6.38 -19.62
CA GLY A 146 -2.35 5.56 -19.38
C GLY A 146 -2.56 5.24 -17.89
N ILE A 147 -3.78 4.83 -17.58
CA ILE A 147 -4.18 4.32 -16.29
C ILE A 147 -4.92 3.01 -16.51
N ALA A 148 -4.56 1.97 -15.75
CA ALA A 148 -5.26 0.70 -15.77
C ALA A 148 -5.70 0.32 -14.35
N VAL A 149 -6.81 -0.44 -14.24
CA VAL A 149 -7.32 -0.98 -12.98
C VAL A 149 -7.14 -2.49 -12.94
N GLN A 150 -6.73 -3.03 -11.80
CA GLN A 150 -6.60 -4.47 -11.62
C GLN A 150 -7.99 -5.12 -11.56
N GLN A 151 -8.16 -6.14 -12.39
CA GLN A 151 -9.37 -6.96 -12.43
C GLN A 151 -9.32 -8.11 -11.41
N ALA A 152 -10.44 -8.80 -11.26
CA ALA A 152 -10.58 -9.91 -10.31
C ALA A 152 -9.66 -11.10 -10.60
N ASP A 153 -9.28 -11.32 -11.86
CA ASP A 153 -8.34 -12.35 -12.29
C ASP A 153 -6.86 -11.94 -12.17
N GLY A 154 -6.61 -10.70 -11.69
CA GLY A 154 -5.28 -10.13 -11.56
C GLY A 154 -4.77 -9.41 -12.82
N SER A 155 -5.46 -9.50 -13.94
CA SER A 155 -5.14 -8.72 -15.15
C SER A 155 -5.39 -7.23 -14.93
N PHE A 156 -4.92 -6.39 -15.86
CA PHE A 156 -5.16 -4.95 -15.82
C PHE A 156 -5.97 -4.50 -17.03
N LEU A 157 -7.09 -3.82 -16.77
CA LEU A 157 -7.93 -3.16 -17.77
C LEU A 157 -7.55 -1.70 -17.87
N THR A 158 -7.19 -1.24 -19.08
CA THR A 158 -6.96 0.20 -19.35
C THR A 158 -8.25 0.98 -19.22
N ILE A 159 -8.26 2.02 -18.40
CA ILE A 159 -9.40 2.90 -18.11
C ILE A 159 -9.18 4.35 -18.54
N SER A 160 -7.96 4.71 -18.93
CA SER A 160 -7.62 6.02 -19.50
C SER A 160 -6.34 5.90 -20.32
N GLU A 161 -6.31 6.58 -21.48
CA GLU A 161 -5.13 6.70 -22.34
C GLU A 161 -4.89 8.16 -22.72
N ARG A 162 -3.61 8.60 -22.65
CA ARG A 162 -3.12 9.92 -23.13
C ARG A 162 -4.06 11.09 -22.82
N GLY A 163 -4.45 11.24 -21.54
CA GLY A 163 -5.26 12.40 -21.13
C GLY A 163 -6.75 12.27 -21.43
N SER A 164 -7.21 11.13 -21.92
CA SER A 164 -8.65 10.86 -22.02
C SER A 164 -9.28 10.80 -20.62
N PRO A 165 -10.57 11.13 -20.50
CA PRO A 165 -11.30 10.95 -19.24
C PRO A 165 -11.18 9.50 -18.74
N ILE A 166 -11.14 9.33 -17.43
CA ILE A 166 -11.13 8.00 -16.83
C ILE A 166 -12.49 7.36 -17.06
N ALA A 167 -12.51 6.22 -17.76
CA ALA A 167 -13.72 5.48 -18.03
C ALA A 167 -14.33 4.89 -16.73
N LEU A 168 -15.63 4.74 -16.70
CA LEU A 168 -16.31 3.98 -15.64
C LEU A 168 -15.78 2.55 -15.65
N HIS A 169 -15.47 2.04 -14.47
CA HIS A 169 -14.85 0.73 -14.31
C HIS A 169 -15.30 0.07 -13.00
N ASP A 170 -15.33 -1.25 -13.01
CA ASP A 170 -15.44 -2.07 -11.82
C ASP A 170 -14.06 -2.12 -11.14
N ASN A 171 -14.03 -1.81 -9.88
CA ASN A 171 -12.81 -1.77 -9.07
C ASN A 171 -12.93 -2.57 -7.77
N HIS A 172 -13.89 -3.51 -7.74
CA HIS A 172 -14.13 -4.30 -6.54
C HIS A 172 -13.23 -5.53 -6.50
N ILE A 173 -12.69 -5.80 -5.30
CA ILE A 173 -12.03 -7.08 -5.04
C ILE A 173 -13.11 -8.17 -5.00
N ARG A 174 -12.99 -9.17 -5.86
CA ARG A 174 -13.80 -10.38 -5.75
C ARG A 174 -13.25 -11.28 -4.65
N LEU A 175 -14.11 -11.58 -3.69
CA LEU A 175 -13.78 -12.50 -2.62
C LEU A 175 -13.97 -13.94 -3.12
N PRO A 176 -13.04 -14.88 -2.84
CA PRO A 176 -13.23 -16.30 -3.12
C PRO A 176 -14.45 -16.85 -2.36
N GLU A 177 -15.13 -17.80 -2.96
CA GLU A 177 -16.25 -18.50 -2.30
C GLU A 177 -15.79 -19.38 -1.14
N ARG A 178 -14.58 -19.90 -1.22
CA ARG A 178 -13.95 -20.77 -0.23
C ARG A 178 -12.58 -20.24 0.17
N TYR A 179 -12.26 -20.41 1.42
CA TYR A 179 -10.98 -20.01 2.00
C TYR A 179 -10.28 -21.25 2.56
N PRO A 180 -9.05 -21.53 2.11
CA PRO A 180 -8.30 -22.70 2.58
C PRO A 180 -7.86 -22.48 4.04
N THR A 181 -7.71 -23.58 4.78
CA THR A 181 -7.17 -23.57 6.14
C THR A 181 -5.64 -23.44 6.17
N GLN A 182 -5.01 -23.54 5.03
CA GLN A 182 -3.56 -23.37 4.83
C GLN A 182 -3.32 -22.43 3.66
N ALA A 183 -2.24 -21.65 3.76
CA ALA A 183 -1.84 -20.76 2.69
C ALA A 183 -0.31 -20.67 2.60
N HIS A 184 0.21 -20.70 1.38
CA HIS A 184 1.61 -20.43 1.11
C HIS A 184 1.73 -18.99 0.62
N ILE A 185 2.44 -18.14 1.34
CA ILE A 185 2.65 -16.73 0.99
C ILE A 185 4.10 -16.46 0.60
N GLN A 186 4.27 -15.48 -0.29
CA GLN A 186 5.55 -14.89 -0.61
C GLN A 186 5.54 -13.43 -0.21
N LEU A 187 6.46 -13.01 0.65
CA LEU A 187 6.73 -11.61 0.96
C LEU A 187 7.49 -10.99 -0.21
N LEU A 188 6.86 -10.08 -0.93
CA LEU A 188 7.40 -9.42 -2.12
C LEU A 188 8.26 -8.21 -1.76
N THR A 189 7.94 -7.57 -0.64
CA THR A 189 8.67 -6.41 -0.11
C THR A 189 8.92 -6.58 1.39
N PRO A 190 9.88 -5.84 1.99
CA PRO A 190 10.28 -6.05 3.37
C PRO A 190 9.11 -5.98 4.37
N LEU A 191 8.84 -7.09 5.05
CA LEU A 191 7.91 -7.12 6.16
C LEU A 191 8.60 -6.60 7.42
N ARG A 192 8.12 -5.47 7.94
CA ARG A 192 8.69 -4.76 9.08
C ARG A 192 7.70 -4.69 10.22
N ILE A 193 7.81 -5.59 11.18
CA ILE A 193 6.91 -5.66 12.34
C ILE A 193 7.60 -5.05 13.56
N GLN A 194 6.88 -4.15 14.25
CA GLN A 194 7.35 -3.52 15.48
C GLN A 194 6.55 -4.02 16.68
N GLN A 195 7.27 -4.45 17.72
CA GLN A 195 6.70 -4.77 19.03
C GLN A 195 7.50 -4.05 20.13
N LYS A 196 6.80 -3.44 21.07
CA LYS A 196 7.42 -2.72 22.22
C LYS A 196 8.54 -1.75 21.79
N GLY A 197 8.30 -0.99 20.70
CA GLY A 197 9.28 -0.04 20.18
C GLY A 197 10.39 -0.64 19.29
N ARG A 198 10.62 -1.96 19.31
CA ARG A 198 11.69 -2.66 18.59
C ARG A 198 11.15 -3.35 17.33
N ILE A 199 11.93 -3.33 16.27
CA ILE A 199 11.66 -4.09 15.04
C ILE A 199 12.09 -5.55 15.26
N LEU A 200 11.18 -6.48 14.96
CA LEU A 200 11.46 -7.91 15.01
C LEU A 200 12.32 -8.33 13.82
N ARG A 201 13.29 -9.21 14.08
CA ARG A 201 14.09 -9.85 13.04
C ARG A 201 13.33 -11.04 12.44
N GLU A 202 13.79 -11.53 11.30
CA GLU A 202 13.18 -12.66 10.59
C GLU A 202 13.03 -13.91 11.45
N THR A 203 13.98 -14.17 12.32
CA THR A 203 13.97 -15.31 13.26
C THR A 203 12.96 -15.19 14.40
N GLU A 204 12.46 -13.98 14.65
CA GLU A 204 11.48 -13.68 15.70
C GLU A 204 10.03 -13.67 15.17
N LEU A 205 9.86 -13.78 13.85
CA LEU A 205 8.55 -13.78 13.22
C LEU A 205 7.89 -15.15 13.37
N THR A 206 6.81 -15.20 14.12
CA THR A 206 5.94 -16.36 14.26
C THR A 206 4.62 -16.15 13.56
N GLN A 207 3.92 -17.23 13.20
CA GLN A 207 2.58 -17.16 12.62
C GLN A 207 1.63 -16.29 13.47
N ALA A 208 1.66 -16.46 14.79
CA ALA A 208 0.84 -15.66 15.69
C ALA A 208 1.17 -14.16 15.63
N VAL A 209 2.44 -13.79 15.48
CA VAL A 209 2.86 -12.39 15.27
C VAL A 209 2.32 -11.86 13.96
N PHE A 210 2.45 -12.62 12.88
CA PHE A 210 1.95 -12.25 11.57
C PHE A 210 0.43 -12.04 11.58
N LEU A 211 -0.34 -13.01 12.10
CA LEU A 211 -1.80 -12.95 12.15
C LEU A 211 -2.31 -11.80 13.05
N ARG A 212 -1.64 -11.49 14.15
CA ARG A 212 -1.97 -10.30 14.97
C ARG A 212 -1.77 -8.99 14.20
N GLN A 213 -0.70 -8.90 13.39
CA GLN A 213 -0.49 -7.71 12.57
C GLN A 213 -1.51 -7.62 11.43
N LEU A 214 -1.88 -8.74 10.84
CA LEU A 214 -2.93 -8.82 9.83
C LEU A 214 -4.27 -8.36 10.39
N LEU A 215 -4.67 -8.89 11.54
CA LEU A 215 -5.89 -8.49 12.25
C LEU A 215 -5.89 -6.98 12.56
N ARG A 216 -4.80 -6.49 13.16
CA ARG A 216 -4.68 -5.07 13.48
C ARG A 216 -4.81 -4.18 12.25
N ARG A 217 -4.13 -4.55 11.15
CA ARG A 217 -4.18 -3.79 9.89
C ARG A 217 -5.57 -3.80 9.30
N TYR A 218 -6.19 -4.97 9.24
CA TYR A 218 -7.56 -5.14 8.77
C TYR A 218 -8.54 -4.28 9.58
N LEU A 219 -8.57 -4.41 10.90
CA LEU A 219 -9.47 -3.66 11.77
C LEU A 219 -9.30 -2.14 11.63
N THR A 220 -8.06 -1.67 11.53
CA THR A 220 -7.78 -0.24 11.34
C THR A 220 -8.35 0.29 10.04
N LEU A 221 -8.10 -0.39 8.92
CA LEU A 221 -8.57 0.06 7.61
C LEU A 221 -10.08 -0.13 7.44
N ALA A 222 -10.62 -1.21 8.00
CA ALA A 222 -12.06 -1.43 8.01
C ALA A 222 -12.78 -0.31 8.76
N HIS A 223 -12.31 0.06 9.95
CA HIS A 223 -12.88 1.18 10.72
C HIS A 223 -12.84 2.48 9.91
N LEU A 224 -11.74 2.77 9.24
CA LEU A 224 -11.57 4.04 8.51
C LEU A 224 -12.32 4.11 7.17
N HIS A 225 -12.55 2.97 6.50
CA HIS A 225 -12.87 3.01 5.07
C HIS A 225 -14.13 2.27 4.63
N TRP A 226 -14.59 1.22 5.37
CA TRP A 226 -15.77 0.46 4.94
C TRP A 226 -16.67 -0.01 6.09
N GLY A 227 -16.34 0.41 7.32
CA GLY A 227 -17.05 -0.04 8.51
C GLY A 227 -16.52 -1.41 9.00
N ASN A 228 -16.64 -1.63 10.30
CA ASN A 228 -16.21 -2.87 10.93
C ASN A 228 -17.19 -3.28 12.02
N ASN A 229 -17.84 -4.42 11.82
CA ASN A 229 -18.69 -5.05 12.82
C ASN A 229 -18.04 -6.30 13.43
N ALA A 230 -16.74 -6.55 13.12
CA ALA A 230 -16.05 -7.73 13.61
C ALA A 230 -15.61 -7.55 15.07
N ASN A 231 -15.87 -8.56 15.90
CA ASN A 231 -15.42 -8.57 17.28
C ASN A 231 -13.92 -8.88 17.36
N ALA A 232 -13.14 -7.88 17.70
CA ALA A 232 -11.67 -7.99 17.77
C ALA A 232 -11.20 -9.05 18.79
N ALA A 233 -11.92 -9.24 19.91
CA ALA A 233 -11.56 -10.23 20.92
C ALA A 233 -11.83 -11.65 20.43
N GLU A 234 -12.97 -11.90 19.80
CA GLU A 234 -13.28 -13.20 19.19
C GLU A 234 -12.31 -13.57 18.08
N LEU A 235 -11.96 -12.62 17.20
CA LEU A 235 -10.97 -12.84 16.16
C LEU A 235 -9.58 -13.10 16.78
N SER A 236 -9.19 -12.34 17.79
CA SER A 236 -7.90 -12.55 18.46
C SER A 236 -7.79 -13.93 19.11
N ALA A 237 -8.88 -14.47 19.65
CA ALA A 237 -8.93 -15.81 20.22
C ALA A 237 -8.75 -16.93 19.19
N GLN A 238 -8.99 -16.65 17.90
CA GLN A 238 -8.79 -17.60 16.80
C GLN A 238 -7.34 -17.65 16.31
N ILE A 239 -6.45 -16.82 16.86
CA ILE A 239 -5.02 -16.86 16.49
C ILE A 239 -4.40 -18.09 17.14
N GLY A 240 -4.31 -19.16 16.37
CA GLY A 240 -3.77 -20.46 16.78
C GLY A 240 -2.65 -20.92 15.86
N GLY A 241 -2.21 -22.16 16.14
CA GLY A 241 -1.22 -22.86 15.33
C GLY A 241 0.22 -22.42 15.67
N GLN A 242 1.12 -23.39 15.74
CA GLN A 242 2.56 -23.08 15.83
C GLN A 242 3.11 -22.66 14.47
N GLY A 243 2.40 -23.02 13.39
CA GLY A 243 2.81 -22.76 12.03
C GLY A 243 4.08 -23.54 11.62
N VAL A 244 4.35 -23.53 10.34
CA VAL A 244 5.64 -24.01 9.82
C VAL A 244 6.67 -22.90 9.98
N PRO A 245 7.92 -23.17 10.38
CA PRO A 245 8.96 -22.14 10.40
C PRO A 245 9.10 -21.46 9.05
N PRO A 246 9.12 -20.11 9.01
CA PRO A 246 9.20 -19.39 7.75
C PRO A 246 10.60 -19.52 7.11
N ARG A 247 10.64 -19.50 5.79
CA ARG A 247 11.90 -19.37 5.03
C ARG A 247 12.12 -17.91 4.70
N LEU A 248 12.60 -17.15 5.67
CA LEU A 248 12.81 -15.70 5.57
C LEU A 248 14.27 -15.35 5.68
N SER A 249 14.63 -14.25 5.01
CA SER A 249 15.92 -13.58 5.14
C SER A 249 15.72 -12.09 5.39
N TRP A 250 16.69 -11.45 6.02
CA TRP A 250 16.64 -10.02 6.25
C TRP A 250 17.13 -9.27 5.01
N HIS A 251 16.28 -8.40 4.47
CA HIS A 251 16.64 -7.51 3.36
C HIS A 251 17.00 -6.13 3.89
N GLU A 252 18.26 -5.73 3.69
CA GLU A 252 18.71 -4.39 4.06
C GLU A 252 18.29 -3.37 3.02
N HIS A 253 17.55 -2.37 3.47
CA HIS A 253 17.15 -1.25 2.62
C HIS A 253 17.11 0.05 3.41
N ARG A 254 17.56 1.13 2.80
CA ARG A 254 17.62 2.46 3.41
C ARG A 254 17.11 3.50 2.44
N ARG A 255 16.45 4.52 2.96
CA ARG A 255 16.06 5.70 2.20
C ARG A 255 16.63 6.96 2.85
N PHE A 256 16.89 7.98 2.05
CA PHE A 256 17.14 9.32 2.56
C PHE A 256 15.81 10.08 2.65
N SER A 257 15.49 10.59 3.84
CA SER A 257 14.31 11.43 4.05
C SER A 257 14.66 12.89 3.84
N ASN A 258 14.21 13.50 2.76
CA ASN A 258 14.40 14.92 2.50
C ASN A 258 13.77 15.82 3.58
N ARG A 259 12.63 15.40 4.15
CA ARG A 259 11.93 16.12 5.23
C ARG A 259 12.74 16.12 6.53
N GLN A 260 13.28 14.97 6.91
CA GLN A 260 14.01 14.80 8.18
C GLN A 260 15.53 14.93 8.03
N LYS A 261 16.03 15.06 6.80
CA LYS A 261 17.47 15.14 6.47
C LYS A 261 18.30 13.99 7.07
N GLN A 262 17.70 12.81 7.14
CA GLN A 262 18.33 11.61 7.73
C GLN A 262 18.03 10.34 6.95
N ILE A 263 18.90 9.34 7.11
CA ILE A 263 18.70 8.01 6.58
C ILE A 263 17.71 7.26 7.47
N THR A 264 16.64 6.76 6.87
CA THR A 264 15.64 5.95 7.55
C THR A 264 15.70 4.52 7.01
N PRO A 265 15.84 3.51 7.88
CA PRO A 265 15.84 2.11 7.44
C PRO A 265 14.42 1.69 7.02
N LEU A 266 14.34 1.05 5.87
CA LEU A 266 13.14 0.35 5.37
C LEU A 266 13.32 -1.17 5.40
N SER A 267 14.41 -1.65 5.98
CA SER A 267 14.79 -3.07 6.05
C SER A 267 13.71 -3.90 6.74
N GLY A 268 13.59 -5.17 6.34
CA GLY A 268 12.63 -6.11 6.90
C GLY A 268 12.81 -7.52 6.33
N ALA A 269 11.95 -8.43 6.71
CA ALA A 269 12.00 -9.82 6.26
C ALA A 269 11.36 -9.99 4.88
N ILE A 270 12.00 -10.76 4.02
CA ILE A 270 11.48 -11.24 2.72
C ILE A 270 11.61 -12.76 2.64
N GLY A 271 10.85 -13.39 1.76
CA GLY A 271 10.91 -14.84 1.53
C GLY A 271 9.54 -15.49 1.46
N THR A 272 9.44 -16.74 1.86
CA THR A 272 8.21 -17.52 1.77
C THR A 272 7.80 -18.08 3.13
N TRP A 273 6.50 -18.29 3.31
CA TRP A 273 5.95 -18.80 4.55
C TRP A 273 4.70 -19.63 4.30
N GLN A 274 4.66 -20.82 4.88
CA GLN A 274 3.46 -21.65 4.93
C GLN A 274 2.71 -21.38 6.23
N LEU A 275 1.52 -20.85 6.14
CA LEU A 275 0.60 -20.63 7.24
C LEU A 275 -0.37 -21.79 7.32
N THR A 276 -0.64 -22.30 8.53
CA THR A 276 -1.50 -23.47 8.77
C THR A 276 -2.59 -23.13 9.79
N ASP A 277 -3.60 -24.00 9.88
CA ASP A 277 -4.67 -23.89 10.87
C ASP A 277 -5.35 -22.51 10.88
N LEU A 278 -5.51 -21.94 9.67
CA LEU A 278 -6.20 -20.66 9.49
C LEU A 278 -7.72 -20.87 9.68
N SER A 279 -8.31 -20.07 10.56
CA SER A 279 -9.78 -19.98 10.59
C SER A 279 -10.29 -19.32 9.32
N PRO A 280 -11.55 -19.53 8.92
CA PRO A 280 -12.14 -18.89 7.74
C PRO A 280 -11.99 -17.36 7.76
N ALA A 281 -12.09 -16.72 8.93
CA ALA A 281 -11.92 -15.28 9.08
C ALA A 281 -10.48 -14.84 8.77
N PHE A 282 -9.48 -15.57 9.29
CA PHE A 282 -8.07 -15.26 9.00
C PHE A 282 -7.68 -15.57 7.57
N SER A 283 -8.25 -16.62 6.98
CA SER A 283 -8.02 -16.92 5.57
C SER A 283 -8.61 -15.83 4.66
N GLN A 284 -9.80 -15.30 5.00
CA GLN A 284 -10.41 -14.17 4.31
C GLN A 284 -9.57 -12.89 4.49
N MET A 285 -9.12 -12.58 5.73
CA MET A 285 -8.23 -11.46 5.98
C MET A 285 -6.91 -11.58 5.22
N LEU A 286 -6.35 -12.79 5.16
CA LEU A 286 -5.11 -13.06 4.42
C LEU A 286 -5.30 -12.79 2.93
N TYR A 287 -6.43 -13.18 2.36
CA TYR A 287 -6.72 -12.89 0.96
C TYR A 287 -6.73 -11.38 0.69
N ILE A 288 -7.49 -10.61 1.49
CA ILE A 288 -7.62 -9.16 1.36
C ILE A 288 -6.28 -8.47 1.65
N GLY A 289 -5.52 -8.99 2.58
CA GLY A 289 -4.24 -8.45 3.03
C GLY A 289 -3.20 -8.25 1.93
N GLN A 290 -3.36 -8.91 0.77
CA GLN A 290 -2.54 -8.71 -0.42
C GLN A 290 -2.64 -7.27 -0.98
N TRP A 291 -3.72 -6.56 -0.67
CA TRP A 291 -3.90 -5.14 -1.01
C TRP A 291 -3.65 -4.21 0.19
N LEU A 292 -3.70 -4.73 1.43
CA LEU A 292 -3.56 -3.89 2.62
C LEU A 292 -2.10 -3.65 3.01
N HIS A 293 -1.21 -4.56 2.67
CA HIS A 293 0.16 -4.66 3.16
C HIS A 293 0.26 -4.74 4.69
N LEU A 294 1.38 -5.23 5.21
CA LEU A 294 1.53 -5.48 6.65
C LEU A 294 2.75 -4.78 7.25
N GLY A 295 2.62 -4.42 8.52
CA GLY A 295 3.71 -3.87 9.30
C GLY A 295 3.87 -2.37 9.18
N LYS A 296 5.09 -1.90 9.26
CA LYS A 296 5.46 -0.49 9.18
C LYS A 296 5.81 -0.10 7.74
N GLU A 297 5.67 1.20 7.45
CA GLU A 297 6.08 1.79 6.17
C GLU A 297 5.31 1.25 4.95
N THR A 298 4.08 0.78 5.17
CA THR A 298 3.23 0.22 4.11
C THR A 298 2.93 1.23 3.00
N VAL A 299 2.85 2.52 3.31
CA VAL A 299 2.65 3.60 2.33
C VAL A 299 3.77 3.69 1.29
N PHE A 300 4.95 3.16 1.60
CA PHE A 300 6.08 3.01 0.69
C PHE A 300 6.13 1.62 0.04
N GLY A 301 5.04 0.85 0.10
CA GLY A 301 4.95 -0.49 -0.46
C GLY A 301 5.54 -1.61 0.39
N ASN A 302 6.09 -1.33 1.59
CA ASN A 302 6.60 -2.37 2.48
C ASN A 302 5.49 -3.31 2.96
N GLY A 303 5.85 -4.57 3.20
CA GLY A 303 4.94 -5.59 3.71
C GLY A 303 3.95 -6.12 2.69
N GLN A 304 4.22 -5.94 1.40
CA GLN A 304 3.49 -6.56 0.32
C GLN A 304 3.75 -8.07 0.30
N TYR A 305 2.69 -8.83 0.15
CA TYR A 305 2.80 -10.27 -0.08
C TYR A 305 1.76 -10.74 -1.09
N ARG A 306 1.96 -11.92 -1.59
CA ARG A 306 0.97 -12.64 -2.39
C ARG A 306 0.78 -14.06 -1.86
N ILE A 307 -0.41 -14.59 -2.02
CA ILE A 307 -0.67 -16.01 -1.82
C ILE A 307 -0.17 -16.74 -3.07
N ILE A 308 0.72 -17.71 -2.87
CA ILE A 308 1.22 -18.57 -3.93
C ILE A 308 0.30 -19.80 -3.95
N GLN A 309 -0.37 -20.06 -5.07
CA GLN A 309 -1.00 -21.34 -5.27
C GLN A 309 0.11 -22.37 -5.46
N THR A 310 0.22 -23.33 -4.56
CA THR A 310 0.98 -24.54 -4.83
C THR A 310 0.22 -25.33 -5.89
N ALA A 311 0.90 -25.62 -6.97
CA ALA A 311 0.40 -26.50 -8.03
C ALA A 311 0.06 -27.88 -7.46
#